data_596ee1461e432b7cc08f504af35c45a7
#
_entry.id   596ee1461e432b7cc08f504af35c45a7
#
_cell.length_a   1.000
_cell.length_b   1.000
_cell.length_c   1.000
_cell.angle_alpha   90.00
_cell.angle_beta   90.00
_cell.angle_gamma   90.00
#
_symmetry.space_group_name_H-M   'P 1'
#
loop_
_entity.id
_entity.type
_entity.pdbx_description
1 polymer ?
#
loop_
_entity_poly.entity_id
_entity_poly.type
_entity_poly.pdbx_seq_one_letter_code
_entity_poly.pdbx_strand_id
1 'polypeptide(L)'
;MNKRKVIIDCDPGIDDSLAIMLALKSPEIEVVGITVVCGNSPVEMGFENAKKILKQMNRLDVPVFIGESTPLKRDYVNALDTHGEDGLGESFLPEVPGFHQDRSAVDFLADILKKESISVIALAPMTNLARLIQKDKDAFTNIDTFVSMGGTFKSHGNCSPVAEYNYWCDPDAAALVYHTMHELGKTIHMVGLDVTRKIVLTPTLLEYICRLDQETGSFIRKITKFYFDFHWEWEHIIGCVINDPLAVAYFLNPSICQGFNSYVQIETEGISLGQSVVDAMNFYRKTPNTKVLTEVDVYSFFQTFLSRILDLEPEKLDILQDLI
;
A
#
# COMPACT_ATOMS: atom_id res chain seq x y z
N MET A 1 -22.38 11.04 7.63
CA MET A 1 -21.15 11.80 7.37
C MET A 1 -20.82 11.67 5.90
N ASN A 2 -20.27 12.72 5.26
CA ASN A 2 -19.76 12.54 3.89
C ASN A 2 -18.54 11.63 3.91
N LYS A 3 -18.54 10.61 3.06
CA LYS A 3 -17.38 9.71 2.92
C LYS A 3 -16.21 10.48 2.30
N ARG A 4 -14.99 10.20 2.78
CA ARG A 4 -13.78 10.72 2.14
C ARG A 4 -13.50 9.90 0.87
N LYS A 5 -13.40 10.57 -0.27
CA LYS A 5 -13.05 9.91 -1.53
C LYS A 5 -11.57 9.57 -1.56
N VAL A 6 -11.26 8.35 -2.01
CA VAL A 6 -9.89 7.85 -2.08
C VAL A 6 -9.64 7.07 -3.35
N ILE A 7 -8.45 7.25 -3.92
CA ILE A 7 -7.89 6.41 -4.97
C ILE A 7 -6.84 5.51 -4.30
N ILE A 8 -6.84 4.22 -4.64
CA ILE A 8 -5.79 3.29 -4.25
C ILE A 8 -4.91 3.05 -5.47
N ASP A 9 -3.64 3.46 -5.39
CA ASP A 9 -2.61 3.16 -6.39
C ASP A 9 -1.77 2.01 -5.85
N CYS A 10 -1.81 0.84 -6.52
CA CYS A 10 -1.33 -0.42 -5.97
C CYS A 10 -0.75 -1.34 -7.06
N ASP A 11 -0.04 -2.37 -6.64
CA ASP A 11 0.51 -3.45 -7.49
C ASP A 11 0.03 -4.83 -7.01
N PRO A 12 -1.28 -5.11 -7.08
CA PRO A 12 -2.02 -6.07 -6.27
C PRO A 12 -1.33 -7.41 -6.06
N GLY A 13 -0.62 -7.48 -4.93
CA GLY A 13 -0.04 -8.65 -4.31
C GLY A 13 -0.90 -9.12 -3.12
N ILE A 14 -0.27 -9.81 -2.17
CA ILE A 14 -0.96 -10.43 -1.03
C ILE A 14 -1.44 -9.36 -0.06
N ASP A 15 -0.57 -8.45 0.37
CA ASP A 15 -0.89 -7.41 1.35
C ASP A 15 -1.68 -6.24 0.75
N ASP A 16 -1.45 -5.86 -0.54
CA ASP A 16 -2.36 -4.98 -1.29
C ASP A 16 -3.80 -5.50 -1.23
N SER A 17 -3.97 -6.81 -1.41
CA SER A 17 -5.29 -7.43 -1.38
C SER A 17 -5.99 -7.24 -0.04
N LEU A 18 -5.26 -7.41 1.07
CA LEU A 18 -5.77 -7.16 2.41
C LEU A 18 -6.07 -5.66 2.64
N ALA A 19 -5.26 -4.76 2.07
CA ALA A 19 -5.49 -3.33 2.10
C ALA A 19 -6.75 -2.92 1.33
N ILE A 20 -6.94 -3.47 0.12
CA ILE A 20 -8.15 -3.26 -0.68
C ILE A 20 -9.38 -3.76 0.08
N MET A 21 -9.32 -4.95 0.70
CA MET A 21 -10.41 -5.48 1.51
C MET A 21 -10.76 -4.54 2.67
N LEU A 22 -9.76 -4.06 3.42
CA LEU A 22 -9.96 -3.10 4.51
C LEU A 22 -10.61 -1.81 4.02
N ALA A 23 -10.12 -1.24 2.90
CA ALA A 23 -10.65 -0.02 2.33
C ALA A 23 -12.12 -0.17 1.91
N LEU A 24 -12.46 -1.27 1.23
CA LEU A 24 -13.81 -1.53 0.75
C LEU A 24 -14.84 -1.79 1.86
N LYS A 25 -14.38 -2.29 3.02
CA LYS A 25 -15.19 -2.53 4.21
C LYS A 25 -15.27 -1.33 5.16
N SER A 26 -14.56 -0.24 4.87
CA SER A 26 -14.52 0.94 5.73
C SER A 26 -15.59 1.96 5.32
N PRO A 27 -16.64 2.18 6.15
CA PRO A 27 -17.76 3.04 5.78
C PRO A 27 -17.39 4.53 5.72
N GLU A 28 -16.25 4.94 6.27
CA GLU A 28 -15.77 6.31 6.32
C GLU A 28 -15.21 6.81 4.98
N ILE A 29 -14.92 5.88 4.07
CA ILE A 29 -14.30 6.20 2.78
C ILE A 29 -15.14 5.68 1.61
N GLU A 30 -14.89 6.26 0.45
CA GLU A 30 -15.39 5.84 -0.85
C GLU A 30 -14.19 5.61 -1.78
N VAL A 31 -13.93 4.35 -2.13
CA VAL A 31 -12.91 4.01 -3.13
C VAL A 31 -13.49 4.35 -4.50
N VAL A 32 -13.02 5.46 -5.10
CA VAL A 32 -13.51 5.95 -6.39
C VAL A 32 -12.82 5.31 -7.60
N GLY A 33 -11.73 4.62 -7.36
CA GLY A 33 -11.00 3.85 -8.37
C GLY A 33 -9.73 3.23 -7.79
N ILE A 34 -9.30 2.16 -8.44
CA ILE A 34 -8.03 1.47 -8.20
C ILE A 34 -7.16 1.65 -9.44
N THR A 35 -5.96 2.19 -9.27
CA THR A 35 -4.96 2.32 -10.33
C THR A 35 -3.85 1.29 -10.08
N VAL A 36 -3.57 0.47 -11.09
CA VAL A 36 -2.59 -0.61 -10.98
C VAL A 36 -1.30 -0.22 -11.68
N VAL A 37 -0.16 -0.56 -11.09
CA VAL A 37 1.18 -0.32 -11.62
C VAL A 37 2.00 -1.62 -11.55
N CYS A 38 3.08 -1.72 -12.30
CA CYS A 38 4.04 -2.79 -12.13
C CYS A 38 4.76 -2.66 -10.78
N GLY A 39 4.98 -3.77 -10.12
CA GLY A 39 5.68 -3.84 -8.84
C GLY A 39 5.79 -5.29 -8.40
N ASN A 40 5.02 -5.74 -7.44
CA ASN A 40 4.98 -7.13 -6.95
C ASN A 40 4.88 -8.14 -8.10
N SER A 41 4.06 -7.83 -9.09
CA SER A 41 3.87 -8.61 -10.32
C SER A 41 3.76 -7.72 -11.56
N PRO A 42 3.87 -8.28 -12.78
CA PRO A 42 3.55 -7.54 -14.00
C PRO A 42 2.16 -6.89 -13.91
N VAL A 43 2.02 -5.69 -14.47
CA VAL A 43 0.82 -4.87 -14.31
C VAL A 43 -0.49 -5.56 -14.74
N GLU A 44 -0.42 -6.42 -15.78
CA GLU A 44 -1.58 -7.20 -16.24
C GLU A 44 -2.00 -8.23 -15.18
N MET A 45 -1.04 -8.88 -14.53
CA MET A 45 -1.29 -9.83 -13.44
C MET A 45 -1.89 -9.10 -12.23
N GLY A 46 -1.32 -7.96 -11.84
CA GLY A 46 -1.86 -7.12 -10.77
C GLY A 46 -3.29 -6.66 -11.06
N PHE A 47 -3.59 -6.29 -12.32
CA PHE A 47 -4.93 -5.93 -12.74
C PHE A 47 -5.92 -7.09 -12.58
N GLU A 48 -5.55 -8.31 -13.00
CA GLU A 48 -6.38 -9.50 -12.78
C GLU A 48 -6.57 -9.79 -11.29
N ASN A 49 -5.51 -9.63 -10.47
CA ASN A 49 -5.59 -9.83 -9.03
C ASN A 49 -6.53 -8.80 -8.36
N ALA A 50 -6.45 -7.51 -8.72
CA ALA A 50 -7.41 -6.51 -8.25
C ALA A 50 -8.87 -6.93 -8.51
N LYS A 51 -9.18 -7.42 -9.70
CA LYS A 51 -10.54 -7.90 -10.05
C LYS A 51 -10.96 -9.10 -9.21
N LYS A 52 -10.03 -10.05 -8.96
CA LYS A 52 -10.30 -11.22 -8.10
C LYS A 52 -10.69 -10.78 -6.69
N ILE A 53 -9.98 -9.78 -6.12
CA ILE A 53 -10.30 -9.23 -4.81
C ILE A 53 -11.64 -8.50 -4.83
N LEU A 54 -11.91 -7.67 -5.83
CA LEU A 54 -13.22 -7.00 -5.98
C LEU A 54 -14.37 -8.01 -6.07
N LYS A 55 -14.16 -9.13 -6.77
CA LYS A 55 -15.14 -10.22 -6.85
C LYS A 55 -15.35 -10.87 -5.49
N GLN A 56 -14.28 -11.17 -4.75
CA GLN A 56 -14.35 -11.73 -3.39
C GLN A 56 -15.12 -10.81 -2.44
N MET A 57 -14.94 -9.49 -2.60
CA MET A 57 -15.61 -8.47 -1.79
C MET A 57 -17.01 -8.11 -2.29
N ASN A 58 -17.47 -8.72 -3.39
CA ASN A 58 -18.72 -8.37 -4.05
C ASN A 58 -18.81 -6.88 -4.42
N ARG A 59 -17.69 -6.29 -4.89
CA ARG A 59 -17.51 -4.87 -5.21
C ARG A 59 -16.97 -4.64 -6.62
N LEU A 60 -17.50 -5.41 -7.61
CA LEU A 60 -17.17 -5.23 -9.03
C LEU A 60 -17.67 -3.88 -9.61
N ASP A 61 -18.37 -3.08 -8.80
CA ASP A 61 -18.76 -1.71 -9.10
C ASP A 61 -17.56 -0.73 -9.06
N VAL A 62 -16.50 -1.05 -8.35
CA VAL A 62 -15.30 -0.19 -8.25
C VAL A 62 -14.46 -0.33 -9.51
N PRO A 63 -14.18 0.78 -10.23
CA PRO A 63 -13.40 0.72 -11.46
C PRO A 63 -11.91 0.45 -11.16
N VAL A 64 -11.29 -0.34 -12.03
CA VAL A 64 -9.85 -0.65 -11.99
C VAL A 64 -9.21 -0.20 -13.30
N PHE A 65 -8.06 0.45 -13.24
CA PHE A 65 -7.34 1.01 -14.38
C PHE A 65 -5.91 0.48 -14.43
N ILE A 66 -5.50 -0.07 -15.57
CA ILE A 66 -4.10 -0.47 -15.82
C ILE A 66 -3.26 0.80 -16.02
N GLY A 67 -2.13 0.85 -15.34
CA GLY A 67 -1.15 1.92 -15.45
C GLY A 67 0.15 1.47 -16.11
N GLU A 68 1.24 1.98 -15.56
CA GLU A 68 2.57 1.77 -16.12
C GLU A 68 3.06 0.34 -15.91
N SER A 69 3.66 -0.23 -16.94
CA SER A 69 4.19 -1.60 -16.94
C SER A 69 5.69 -1.66 -16.66
N THR A 70 6.37 -0.51 -16.60
CA THR A 70 7.81 -0.42 -16.34
C THR A 70 8.12 0.83 -15.51
N PRO A 71 9.16 0.78 -14.65
CA PRO A 71 9.68 1.95 -13.96
C PRO A 71 10.12 3.06 -14.94
N LEU A 72 10.33 4.29 -14.44
CA LEU A 72 10.69 5.44 -15.27
C LEU A 72 12.01 5.25 -16.01
N LYS A 73 13.02 4.66 -15.37
CA LYS A 73 14.36 4.55 -15.98
C LYS A 73 14.99 3.16 -15.84
N ARG A 74 14.86 2.52 -14.68
CA ARG A 74 15.53 1.24 -14.45
C ARG A 74 14.75 0.07 -15.04
N ASP A 75 15.43 -1.05 -15.21
CA ASP A 75 14.76 -2.31 -15.55
C ASP A 75 13.82 -2.75 -14.44
N TYR A 76 12.66 -3.22 -14.83
CA TYR A 76 11.67 -3.73 -13.90
C TYR A 76 12.13 -5.05 -13.27
N VAL A 77 12.04 -5.14 -11.96
CA VAL A 77 12.30 -6.35 -11.18
C VAL A 77 11.06 -6.63 -10.35
N ASN A 78 10.35 -7.73 -10.65
CA ASN A 78 9.16 -8.13 -9.89
C ASN A 78 9.54 -8.80 -8.55
N ALA A 79 8.52 -9.05 -7.73
CA ALA A 79 8.64 -9.74 -6.44
C ALA A 79 7.78 -11.04 -6.41
N LEU A 80 7.77 -11.79 -7.51
CA LEU A 80 7.05 -13.07 -7.58
C LEU A 80 7.64 -14.14 -6.65
N ASP A 81 8.92 -14.01 -6.28
CA ASP A 81 9.56 -14.80 -5.23
C ASP A 81 8.97 -14.57 -3.84
N THR A 82 8.34 -13.41 -3.64
CA THR A 82 7.67 -12.99 -2.40
C THR A 82 6.16 -13.23 -2.45
N HIS A 83 5.54 -12.97 -3.61
CA HIS A 83 4.08 -13.01 -3.78
C HIS A 83 3.55 -14.29 -4.46
N GLY A 84 4.45 -15.21 -4.87
CA GLY A 84 4.07 -16.43 -5.57
C GLY A 84 3.88 -16.24 -7.07
N GLU A 85 3.81 -17.37 -7.80
CA GLU A 85 3.79 -17.41 -9.26
C GLU A 85 2.58 -16.66 -9.88
N ASP A 86 1.44 -16.63 -9.18
CA ASP A 86 0.25 -15.90 -9.60
C ASP A 86 0.18 -14.46 -9.04
N GLY A 87 1.24 -14.03 -8.32
CA GLY A 87 1.29 -12.75 -7.62
C GLY A 87 0.29 -12.63 -6.45
N LEU A 88 -0.39 -13.72 -6.07
CA LEU A 88 -1.44 -13.74 -5.05
C LEU A 88 -1.34 -14.98 -4.14
N GLY A 89 -0.10 -15.32 -3.74
CA GLY A 89 0.18 -16.40 -2.80
C GLY A 89 -0.07 -17.80 -3.34
N GLU A 90 0.03 -17.99 -4.66
CA GLU A 90 -0.30 -19.23 -5.36
C GLU A 90 -1.73 -19.71 -5.07
N SER A 91 -2.62 -18.74 -4.91
CA SER A 91 -4.03 -18.99 -4.66
C SER A 91 -4.77 -19.55 -5.87
N PHE A 92 -4.25 -19.27 -7.08
CA PHE A 92 -4.82 -19.67 -8.37
C PHE A 92 -6.33 -19.44 -8.45
N LEU A 93 -6.77 -18.25 -7.99
CA LEU A 93 -8.17 -17.85 -8.08
C LEU A 93 -8.57 -17.70 -9.56
N PRO A 94 -9.81 -18.06 -9.93
CA PRO A 94 -10.28 -17.95 -11.31
C PRO A 94 -10.31 -16.51 -11.80
N GLU A 95 -10.02 -16.32 -13.09
CA GLU A 95 -10.14 -15.03 -13.77
C GLU A 95 -11.55 -14.43 -13.65
N VAL A 96 -11.61 -13.10 -13.69
CA VAL A 96 -12.88 -12.35 -13.62
C VAL A 96 -13.14 -11.68 -14.97
N PRO A 97 -14.02 -12.24 -15.81
CA PRO A 97 -14.34 -11.64 -17.10
C PRO A 97 -15.15 -10.34 -16.99
N GLY A 98 -15.20 -9.58 -18.07
CA GLY A 98 -16.14 -8.47 -18.23
C GLY A 98 -15.64 -7.09 -17.80
N PHE A 99 -14.39 -6.96 -17.36
CA PHE A 99 -13.79 -5.64 -17.17
C PHE A 99 -13.29 -5.09 -18.50
N HIS A 100 -13.88 -3.99 -18.95
CA HIS A 100 -13.38 -3.21 -20.07
C HIS A 100 -12.64 -2.00 -19.54
N GLN A 101 -11.46 -1.75 -20.09
CA GLN A 101 -10.65 -0.61 -19.76
C GLN A 101 -10.66 0.37 -20.93
N ASP A 102 -11.36 1.49 -20.73
CA ASP A 102 -11.49 2.52 -21.76
C ASP A 102 -10.36 3.55 -21.75
N ARG A 103 -9.55 3.57 -20.68
CA ARG A 103 -8.45 4.54 -20.45
C ARG A 103 -7.41 4.02 -19.48
N SER A 104 -6.19 4.59 -19.54
CA SER A 104 -5.10 4.27 -18.61
C SER A 104 -5.34 4.81 -17.19
N ALA A 105 -4.60 4.26 -16.21
CA ALA A 105 -4.59 4.78 -14.85
C ALA A 105 -4.19 6.27 -14.79
N VAL A 106 -3.18 6.68 -15.58
CA VAL A 106 -2.71 8.07 -15.63
C VAL A 106 -3.79 9.00 -16.21
N ASP A 107 -4.54 8.55 -17.22
CA ASP A 107 -5.66 9.32 -17.77
C ASP A 107 -6.80 9.47 -16.76
N PHE A 108 -7.12 8.38 -16.05
CA PHE A 108 -8.11 8.41 -14.98
C PHE A 108 -7.73 9.38 -13.88
N LEU A 109 -6.49 9.29 -13.38
CA LEU A 109 -5.96 10.19 -12.34
C LEU A 109 -6.04 11.66 -12.78
N ALA A 110 -5.56 11.96 -14.00
CA ALA A 110 -5.61 13.33 -14.53
C ALA A 110 -7.05 13.86 -14.62
N ASP A 111 -7.98 13.06 -15.14
CA ASP A 111 -9.36 13.47 -15.35
C ASP A 111 -10.14 13.68 -14.05
N ILE A 112 -9.94 12.80 -13.06
CA ILE A 112 -10.70 12.87 -11.81
C ILE A 112 -10.15 13.97 -10.90
N LEU A 113 -8.84 14.10 -10.79
CA LEU A 113 -8.18 15.10 -9.96
C LEU A 113 -8.36 16.54 -10.51
N LYS A 114 -8.59 16.72 -11.81
CA LYS A 114 -9.03 18.02 -12.34
C LYS A 114 -10.40 18.48 -11.87
N LYS A 115 -11.25 17.55 -11.49
CA LYS A 115 -12.66 17.85 -11.15
C LYS A 115 -12.85 18.07 -9.67
N GLU A 116 -12.11 17.34 -8.85
CA GLU A 116 -12.28 17.38 -7.40
C GLU A 116 -10.98 17.01 -6.67
N SER A 117 -10.89 17.45 -5.42
CA SER A 117 -9.79 17.09 -4.53
C SER A 117 -10.07 15.71 -3.94
N ILE A 118 -9.13 14.77 -4.14
CA ILE A 118 -9.27 13.37 -3.72
C ILE A 118 -8.00 12.94 -3.02
N SER A 119 -8.13 12.12 -1.97
CA SER A 119 -6.99 11.52 -1.29
C SER A 119 -6.42 10.34 -2.09
N VAL A 120 -5.12 10.12 -1.98
CA VAL A 120 -4.43 8.99 -2.62
C VAL A 120 -3.74 8.16 -1.55
N ILE A 121 -3.98 6.86 -1.58
CA ILE A 121 -3.22 5.85 -0.84
C ILE A 121 -2.38 5.09 -1.87
N ALA A 122 -1.08 5.36 -1.88
CA ALA A 122 -0.10 4.71 -2.75
C ALA A 122 0.53 3.53 -1.99
N LEU A 123 0.29 2.33 -2.46
CA LEU A 123 0.75 1.06 -1.88
C LEU A 123 1.88 0.42 -2.71
N ALA A 124 2.26 1.04 -3.83
CA ALA A 124 3.08 0.50 -4.90
C ALA A 124 4.21 1.47 -5.31
N PRO A 125 5.08 1.09 -6.24
CA PRO A 125 5.99 2.02 -6.90
C PRO A 125 5.24 3.22 -7.49
N MET A 126 5.76 4.43 -7.32
CA MET A 126 5.04 5.68 -7.62
C MET A 126 5.02 6.04 -9.12
N THR A 127 5.21 5.08 -10.02
CA THR A 127 5.35 5.32 -11.47
C THR A 127 4.11 5.97 -12.07
N ASN A 128 2.90 5.52 -11.72
CA ASN A 128 1.64 6.15 -12.18
C ASN A 128 1.57 7.63 -11.76
N LEU A 129 1.92 7.91 -10.52
CA LEU A 129 1.87 9.27 -9.96
C LEU A 129 2.94 10.17 -10.57
N ALA A 130 4.14 9.64 -10.83
CA ALA A 130 5.19 10.35 -11.56
C ALA A 130 4.77 10.67 -13.00
N ARG A 131 4.12 9.72 -13.68
CA ARG A 131 3.55 9.96 -15.02
C ARG A 131 2.42 10.99 -15.00
N LEU A 132 1.59 10.98 -13.96
CA LEU A 132 0.61 12.04 -13.76
C LEU A 132 1.28 13.42 -13.66
N ILE A 133 2.34 13.56 -12.85
CA ILE A 133 3.09 14.83 -12.73
C ILE A 133 3.64 15.27 -14.08
N GLN A 134 4.25 14.34 -14.83
CA GLN A 134 4.81 14.62 -16.15
C GLN A 134 3.74 15.05 -17.16
N LYS A 135 2.54 14.46 -17.08
CA LYS A 135 1.42 14.75 -17.97
C LYS A 135 0.65 16.00 -17.56
N ASP A 136 0.38 16.16 -16.27
CA ASP A 136 -0.50 17.20 -15.75
C ASP A 136 -0.20 17.46 -14.26
N LYS A 137 0.78 18.32 -14.02
CA LYS A 137 1.19 18.72 -12.67
C LYS A 137 0.06 19.43 -11.93
N ASP A 138 -0.80 20.17 -12.63
CA ASP A 138 -1.91 20.90 -12.02
C ASP A 138 -2.96 19.94 -11.45
N ALA A 139 -3.26 18.83 -12.15
CA ALA A 139 -4.12 17.78 -11.62
C ALA A 139 -3.52 17.17 -10.34
N PHE A 140 -2.22 16.91 -10.32
CA PHE A 140 -1.53 16.37 -9.14
C PHE A 140 -1.65 17.30 -7.92
N THR A 141 -1.76 18.62 -8.10
CA THR A 141 -1.96 19.57 -6.98
C THR A 141 -3.27 19.36 -6.22
N ASN A 142 -4.24 18.69 -6.80
CA ASN A 142 -5.55 18.44 -6.20
C ASN A 142 -5.60 17.16 -5.35
N ILE A 143 -4.47 16.49 -5.13
CA ILE A 143 -4.40 15.43 -4.12
C ILE A 143 -4.58 16.06 -2.74
N ASP A 144 -5.61 15.63 -2.00
CA ASP A 144 -5.95 16.15 -0.67
C ASP A 144 -4.97 15.62 0.39
N THR A 145 -5.08 14.34 0.70
CA THR A 145 -4.17 13.62 1.61
C THR A 145 -3.41 12.57 0.82
N PHE A 146 -2.10 12.52 1.01
CA PHE A 146 -1.23 11.54 0.35
C PHE A 146 -0.58 10.63 1.39
N VAL A 147 -0.99 9.36 1.40
CA VAL A 147 -0.38 8.31 2.23
C VAL A 147 0.38 7.36 1.32
N SER A 148 1.62 7.10 1.62
CA SER A 148 2.46 6.15 0.88
C SER A 148 2.92 5.02 1.81
N MET A 149 2.59 3.78 1.47
CA MET A 149 3.34 2.63 1.97
C MET A 149 4.65 2.58 1.19
N GLY A 150 5.77 2.73 1.88
CA GLY A 150 7.09 2.70 1.27
C GLY A 150 8.17 3.37 2.11
N GLY A 151 9.41 3.11 1.72
CA GLY A 151 10.58 3.67 2.37
C GLY A 151 10.90 3.11 3.74
N THR A 152 11.98 3.64 4.31
CA THR A 152 12.44 3.28 5.65
C THR A 152 13.29 4.41 6.24
N PHE A 153 13.32 4.57 7.56
CA PHE A 153 14.14 5.56 8.25
C PHE A 153 15.28 4.90 9.04
N LYS A 154 14.95 4.09 10.04
CA LYS A 154 15.91 3.37 10.89
C LYS A 154 15.88 1.87 10.69
N SER A 155 14.80 1.34 10.15
CA SER A 155 14.75 -0.06 9.79
C SER A 155 15.69 -0.34 8.61
N HIS A 156 16.22 -1.55 8.53
CA HIS A 156 16.90 -1.99 7.31
C HIS A 156 15.90 -2.13 6.15
N GLY A 157 16.40 -2.17 4.92
CA GLY A 157 15.58 -2.44 3.74
C GLY A 157 15.05 -3.89 3.69
N ASN A 158 14.22 -4.18 2.71
CA ASN A 158 13.69 -5.52 2.43
C ASN A 158 14.10 -6.08 1.05
N CYS A 159 14.65 -5.23 0.17
CA CYS A 159 15.18 -5.64 -1.14
C CYS A 159 16.63 -5.16 -1.37
N SER A 160 17.11 -4.29 -0.53
CA SER A 160 18.52 -3.90 -0.40
C SER A 160 18.80 -3.59 1.07
N PRO A 161 20.06 -3.43 1.48
CA PRO A 161 20.37 -3.10 2.88
C PRO A 161 19.67 -1.85 3.41
N VAL A 162 19.30 -0.90 2.55
CA VAL A 162 18.83 0.43 2.93
C VAL A 162 17.53 0.86 2.26
N ALA A 163 16.99 0.08 1.34
CA ALA A 163 15.80 0.48 0.59
C ALA A 163 14.63 -0.48 0.77
N GLU A 164 13.44 0.08 0.86
CA GLU A 164 12.17 -0.59 0.77
C GLU A 164 11.79 -0.78 -0.71
N TYR A 165 11.08 -1.87 -1.02
CA TYR A 165 10.83 -2.35 -2.37
C TYR A 165 10.13 -1.32 -3.28
N ASN A 166 9.07 -0.67 -2.84
CA ASN A 166 8.31 0.28 -3.67
C ASN A 166 9.18 1.44 -4.14
N TYR A 167 10.00 2.00 -3.24
CA TYR A 167 10.91 3.09 -3.60
C TYR A 167 12.16 2.58 -4.33
N TRP A 168 12.57 1.36 -4.10
CA TRP A 168 13.66 0.74 -4.82
C TRP A 168 13.26 0.30 -6.24
N CYS A 169 12.03 -0.13 -6.44
CA CYS A 169 11.51 -0.58 -7.74
C CYS A 169 11.48 0.59 -8.75
N ASP A 170 11.03 1.78 -8.33
CA ASP A 170 11.12 2.99 -9.16
C ASP A 170 11.59 4.21 -8.32
N PRO A 171 12.90 4.32 -8.04
CA PRO A 171 13.42 5.41 -7.24
C PRO A 171 13.29 6.79 -7.92
N ASP A 172 13.33 6.83 -9.25
CA ASP A 172 13.15 8.08 -10.02
C ASP A 172 11.71 8.59 -9.90
N ALA A 173 10.72 7.70 -9.92
CA ALA A 173 9.33 8.07 -9.70
C ALA A 173 9.10 8.57 -8.27
N ALA A 174 9.59 7.84 -7.28
CA ALA A 174 9.50 8.26 -5.88
C ALA A 174 10.20 9.62 -5.66
N ALA A 175 11.41 9.81 -6.20
CA ALA A 175 12.13 11.09 -6.12
C ALA A 175 11.34 12.24 -6.75
N LEU A 176 10.74 12.03 -7.93
CA LEU A 176 9.92 13.05 -8.61
C LEU A 176 8.68 13.43 -7.77
N VAL A 177 7.99 12.45 -7.20
CA VAL A 177 6.82 12.68 -6.34
C VAL A 177 7.21 13.46 -5.08
N TYR A 178 8.27 13.02 -4.38
CA TYR A 178 8.77 13.71 -3.18
C TYR A 178 9.21 15.16 -3.46
N HIS A 179 9.91 15.36 -4.57
CA HIS A 179 10.32 16.70 -5.01
C HIS A 179 9.11 17.58 -5.31
N THR A 180 8.14 17.07 -6.05
CA THR A 180 6.92 17.81 -6.41
C THR A 180 6.09 18.16 -5.18
N MET A 181 5.91 17.22 -4.25
CA MET A 181 5.20 17.48 -2.99
C MET A 181 5.90 18.57 -2.15
N HIS A 182 7.24 18.56 -2.13
CA HIS A 182 8.01 19.63 -1.49
C HIS A 182 7.77 21.00 -2.14
N GLU A 183 7.84 21.09 -3.47
CA GLU A 183 7.57 22.34 -4.20
C GLU A 183 6.14 22.87 -3.96
N LEU A 184 5.18 21.98 -3.83
CA LEU A 184 3.77 22.32 -3.55
C LEU A 184 3.50 22.64 -2.07
N GLY A 185 4.49 22.49 -1.19
CA GLY A 185 4.30 22.66 0.26
C GLY A 185 3.34 21.61 0.86
N LYS A 186 3.22 20.44 0.23
CA LYS A 186 2.37 19.34 0.67
C LYS A 186 3.17 18.28 1.41
N THR A 187 2.48 17.49 2.23
CA THR A 187 3.09 16.47 3.07
C THR A 187 2.75 15.07 2.57
N ILE A 188 3.77 14.23 2.41
CA ILE A 188 3.62 12.78 2.25
C ILE A 188 3.57 12.15 3.65
N HIS A 189 2.58 11.29 3.90
CA HIS A 189 2.56 10.45 5.09
C HIS A 189 3.27 9.13 4.75
N MET A 190 4.51 8.99 5.18
CA MET A 190 5.36 7.83 4.88
C MET A 190 5.13 6.72 5.90
N VAL A 191 4.44 5.66 5.47
CA VAL A 191 4.19 4.43 6.23
C VAL A 191 5.28 3.43 5.84
N GLY A 192 6.48 3.62 6.40
CA GLY A 192 7.66 2.85 6.05
C GLY A 192 7.84 1.57 6.89
N LEU A 193 8.91 0.83 6.58
CA LEU A 193 9.25 -0.43 7.27
C LEU A 193 9.45 -0.27 8.79
N ASP A 194 9.70 0.95 9.27
CA ASP A 194 9.82 1.24 10.70
C ASP A 194 8.56 0.94 11.51
N VAL A 195 7.40 1.02 10.86
CA VAL A 195 6.10 0.72 11.47
C VAL A 195 5.48 -0.54 10.90
N THR A 196 5.59 -0.82 9.60
CA THR A 196 4.92 -1.95 8.97
C THR A 196 5.46 -3.29 9.43
N ARG A 197 6.77 -3.42 9.73
CA ARG A 197 7.36 -4.64 10.27
C ARG A 197 6.82 -5.07 11.63
N LYS A 198 6.13 -4.17 12.33
CA LYS A 198 5.46 -4.50 13.60
C LYS A 198 4.09 -5.14 13.39
N ILE A 199 3.58 -5.10 12.15
CA ILE A 199 2.25 -5.62 11.81
C ILE A 199 2.40 -7.04 11.25
N VAL A 200 2.45 -8.00 12.14
CA VAL A 200 2.63 -9.41 11.80
C VAL A 200 1.31 -10.17 11.95
N LEU A 201 0.78 -10.65 10.82
CA LEU A 201 -0.30 -11.63 10.85
C LEU A 201 0.27 -12.99 11.26
N THR A 202 0.09 -13.34 12.53
CA THR A 202 0.58 -14.61 13.08
C THR A 202 -0.36 -15.77 12.73
N PRO A 203 0.12 -17.04 12.78
CA PRO A 203 -0.75 -18.22 12.64
C PRO A 203 -1.90 -18.24 13.64
N THR A 204 -1.67 -17.73 14.86
CA THR A 204 -2.69 -17.66 15.91
C THR A 204 -3.78 -16.63 15.56
N LEU A 205 -3.38 -15.45 15.07
CA LEU A 205 -4.33 -14.45 14.58
C LEU A 205 -5.13 -14.97 13.38
N LEU A 206 -4.47 -15.66 12.45
CA LEU A 206 -5.14 -16.25 11.29
C LEU A 206 -6.15 -17.33 11.69
N GLU A 207 -5.81 -18.17 12.67
CA GLU A 207 -6.76 -19.15 13.21
C GLU A 207 -7.92 -18.45 13.92
N TYR A 208 -7.66 -17.37 14.67
CA TYR A 208 -8.71 -16.57 15.31
C TYR A 208 -9.67 -15.99 14.26
N ILE A 209 -9.17 -15.40 13.18
CA ILE A 209 -10.00 -14.93 12.07
C ILE A 209 -10.88 -16.04 11.53
N CYS A 210 -10.31 -17.25 11.29
CA CYS A 210 -11.08 -18.40 10.80
C CYS A 210 -12.17 -18.87 11.78
N ARG A 211 -11.97 -18.69 13.09
CA ARG A 211 -12.99 -19.03 14.11
C ARG A 211 -14.12 -18.01 14.15
N LEU A 212 -13.81 -16.73 13.89
CA LEU A 212 -14.81 -15.66 13.86
C LEU A 212 -15.62 -15.67 12.55
N ASP A 213 -14.95 -15.89 11.42
CA ASP A 213 -15.56 -15.98 10.08
C ASP A 213 -14.78 -16.97 9.22
N GLN A 214 -15.37 -18.13 8.99
CA GLN A 214 -14.72 -19.23 8.25
C GLN A 214 -14.47 -18.89 6.77
N GLU A 215 -15.36 -18.12 6.15
CA GLU A 215 -15.24 -17.78 4.73
C GLU A 215 -14.08 -16.78 4.52
N THR A 216 -14.11 -15.66 5.23
CA THR A 216 -13.05 -14.63 5.19
C THR A 216 -11.71 -15.20 5.65
N GLY A 217 -11.69 -15.97 6.75
CA GLY A 217 -10.47 -16.58 7.26
C GLY A 217 -9.85 -17.59 6.31
N SER A 218 -10.67 -18.43 5.65
CA SER A 218 -10.15 -19.39 4.65
C SER A 218 -9.60 -18.68 3.42
N PHE A 219 -10.21 -17.57 2.99
CA PHE A 219 -9.70 -16.76 1.90
C PHE A 219 -8.34 -16.13 2.27
N ILE A 220 -8.25 -15.48 3.43
CA ILE A 220 -6.98 -14.88 3.90
C ILE A 220 -5.90 -15.96 4.03
N ARG A 221 -6.21 -17.10 4.65
CA ARG A 221 -5.29 -18.24 4.76
C ARG A 221 -4.77 -18.69 3.39
N LYS A 222 -5.64 -18.73 2.40
CA LYS A 222 -5.30 -19.16 1.05
C LYS A 222 -4.28 -18.24 0.40
N ILE A 223 -4.49 -16.91 0.46
CA ILE A 223 -3.59 -15.95 -0.17
C ILE A 223 -2.31 -15.69 0.64
N THR A 224 -2.31 -15.92 1.95
CA THR A 224 -1.15 -15.65 2.81
C THR A 224 -0.23 -16.84 3.04
N LYS A 225 -0.60 -18.05 2.62
CA LYS A 225 0.19 -19.26 2.86
C LYS A 225 1.62 -19.12 2.33
N PHE A 226 1.77 -18.73 1.07
CA PHE A 226 3.08 -18.52 0.44
C PHE A 226 3.89 -17.44 1.17
N TYR A 227 3.22 -16.39 1.61
CA TYR A 227 3.83 -15.25 2.31
C TYR A 227 4.35 -15.63 3.70
N PHE A 228 3.70 -16.59 4.39
CA PHE A 228 4.20 -17.16 5.64
C PHE A 228 5.51 -17.92 5.43
N ASP A 229 5.57 -18.74 4.38
CA ASP A 229 6.75 -19.54 4.04
C ASP A 229 7.91 -18.60 3.66
N PHE A 230 7.65 -17.56 2.85
CA PHE A 230 8.63 -16.54 2.49
C PHE A 230 9.21 -15.83 3.72
N HIS A 231 8.36 -15.28 4.62
CA HIS A 231 8.83 -14.56 5.81
C HIS A 231 9.60 -15.47 6.78
N TRP A 232 9.25 -16.75 6.86
CA TRP A 232 10.03 -17.70 7.63
C TRP A 232 11.40 -17.92 7.03
N GLU A 233 11.49 -18.12 5.73
CA GLU A 233 12.76 -18.41 5.05
C GLU A 233 13.73 -17.22 5.09
N TRP A 234 13.23 -16.02 4.84
CA TRP A 234 14.07 -14.84 4.66
C TRP A 234 14.24 -13.97 5.91
N GLU A 235 13.22 -13.84 6.73
CA GLU A 235 13.23 -12.96 7.91
C GLU A 235 13.10 -13.72 9.24
N HIS A 236 12.90 -15.04 9.21
CA HIS A 236 12.68 -15.89 10.38
C HIS A 236 11.48 -15.45 11.25
N ILE A 237 10.45 -14.92 10.60
CA ILE A 237 9.20 -14.51 11.23
C ILE A 237 8.20 -15.67 11.15
N ILE A 238 7.57 -16.03 12.28
CA ILE A 238 6.45 -16.99 12.32
C ILE A 238 5.15 -16.20 12.07
N GLY A 239 4.77 -16.09 10.81
CA GLY A 239 3.69 -15.26 10.31
C GLY A 239 4.09 -14.54 9.04
N CYS A 240 3.37 -13.49 8.67
CA CYS A 240 3.78 -12.60 7.59
C CYS A 240 3.56 -11.13 7.98
N VAL A 241 4.46 -10.28 7.55
CA VAL A 241 4.29 -8.83 7.67
C VAL A 241 3.27 -8.39 6.62
N ILE A 242 2.19 -7.74 7.05
CA ILE A 242 1.18 -7.18 6.15
C ILE A 242 1.34 -5.65 6.12
N ASN A 243 2.08 -5.14 5.13
CA ASN A 243 2.52 -3.76 5.09
C ASN A 243 1.38 -2.79 4.74
N ASP A 244 0.71 -3.03 3.64
CA ASP A 244 -0.23 -2.12 3.00
C ASP A 244 -1.50 -1.84 3.80
N PRO A 245 -2.09 -2.82 4.52
CA PRO A 245 -3.25 -2.55 5.36
C PRO A 245 -2.99 -1.46 6.40
N LEU A 246 -1.73 -1.29 6.86
CA LEU A 246 -1.39 -0.22 7.80
C LEU A 246 -1.55 1.16 7.17
N ALA A 247 -1.23 1.35 5.90
CA ALA A 247 -1.42 2.62 5.21
C ALA A 247 -2.91 3.00 5.12
N VAL A 248 -3.77 2.04 4.84
CA VAL A 248 -5.23 2.24 4.85
C VAL A 248 -5.73 2.52 6.26
N ALA A 249 -5.32 1.74 7.26
CA ALA A 249 -5.73 1.93 8.64
C ALA A 249 -5.27 3.29 9.19
N TYR A 250 -4.04 3.71 8.87
CA TYR A 250 -3.53 5.04 9.19
C TYR A 250 -4.34 6.15 8.52
N PHE A 251 -4.72 5.98 7.25
CA PHE A 251 -5.59 6.94 6.57
C PHE A 251 -6.96 7.07 7.26
N LEU A 252 -7.52 5.95 7.72
CA LEU A 252 -8.80 5.94 8.47
C LEU A 252 -8.66 6.65 9.82
N ASN A 253 -7.62 6.31 10.56
CA ASN A 253 -7.33 6.84 11.90
C ASN A 253 -5.83 7.13 12.08
N PRO A 254 -5.38 8.39 11.82
CA PRO A 254 -3.97 8.73 11.95
C PRO A 254 -3.39 8.59 13.37
N SER A 255 -4.22 8.44 14.40
CA SER A 255 -3.75 8.30 15.79
C SER A 255 -3.09 6.95 16.08
N ILE A 256 -3.28 5.95 15.22
CA ILE A 256 -2.67 4.62 15.39
C ILE A 256 -1.15 4.63 15.15
N CYS A 257 -0.61 5.67 14.50
CA CYS A 257 0.82 5.82 14.30
C CYS A 257 1.31 7.15 14.85
N GLN A 258 2.55 7.15 15.36
CA GLN A 258 3.28 8.35 15.73
C GLN A 258 4.50 8.53 14.86
N GLY A 259 4.97 9.79 14.75
CA GLY A 259 6.12 10.12 13.93
C GLY A 259 6.42 11.61 13.98
N PHE A 260 7.32 12.04 13.12
CA PHE A 260 7.79 13.42 13.08
C PHE A 260 7.83 13.96 11.65
N ASN A 261 7.81 15.27 11.50
CA ASN A 261 7.94 15.92 10.19
C ASN A 261 9.42 16.10 9.86
N SER A 262 9.79 15.73 8.64
CA SER A 262 11.15 15.85 8.13
C SER A 262 11.17 16.18 6.64
N TYR A 263 12.28 16.75 6.18
CA TYR A 263 12.58 16.74 4.77
C TYR A 263 13.12 15.35 4.39
N VAL A 264 12.54 14.78 3.35
CA VAL A 264 12.92 13.47 2.81
C VAL A 264 13.16 13.60 1.32
N GLN A 265 14.21 12.97 0.84
CA GLN A 265 14.48 12.76 -0.58
C GLN A 265 14.82 11.30 -0.83
N ILE A 266 14.63 10.84 -2.06
CA ILE A 266 14.91 9.47 -2.45
C ILE A 266 16.20 9.45 -3.26
N GLU A 267 17.11 8.53 -2.89
CA GLU A 267 18.35 8.30 -3.61
C GLU A 267 18.09 7.50 -4.89
N THR A 268 18.59 8.00 -6.02
CA THR A 268 18.31 7.42 -7.34
C THR A 268 19.49 6.70 -7.96
N GLU A 269 20.67 6.71 -7.31
CA GLU A 269 21.89 6.13 -7.87
C GLU A 269 22.75 5.41 -6.81
N GLY A 270 23.70 4.63 -7.27
CA GLY A 270 24.72 4.00 -6.43
C GLY A 270 24.20 2.90 -5.51
N ILE A 271 24.97 2.63 -4.45
CA ILE A 271 24.70 1.49 -3.56
C ILE A 271 23.48 1.71 -2.63
N SER A 272 23.05 2.95 -2.50
CA SER A 272 21.90 3.36 -1.68
C SER A 272 20.65 3.68 -2.51
N LEU A 273 20.62 3.25 -3.78
CA LEU A 273 19.49 3.41 -4.68
C LEU A 273 18.18 2.97 -4.02
N GLY A 274 17.17 3.84 -4.06
CA GLY A 274 15.86 3.63 -3.44
C GLY A 274 15.79 4.00 -1.95
N GLN A 275 16.91 4.40 -1.33
CA GLN A 275 16.91 4.83 0.07
C GLN A 275 16.11 6.12 0.25
N SER A 276 15.20 6.12 1.22
CA SER A 276 14.59 7.34 1.72
C SER A 276 15.54 8.04 2.71
N VAL A 277 16.19 9.11 2.22
CA VAL A 277 17.13 9.91 3.01
C VAL A 277 16.33 10.90 3.85
N VAL A 278 16.15 10.57 5.13
CA VAL A 278 15.38 11.36 6.10
C VAL A 278 16.29 12.33 6.85
N ASP A 279 16.10 13.64 6.67
CA ASP A 279 16.87 14.68 7.34
C ASP A 279 16.34 14.98 8.75
N ALA A 280 16.41 13.99 9.63
CA ALA A 280 15.87 14.09 10.98
C ALA A 280 16.55 15.15 11.86
N MET A 281 17.78 15.56 11.50
CA MET A 281 18.54 16.58 12.22
C MET A 281 18.56 17.94 11.53
N ASN A 282 17.78 18.07 10.43
CA ASN A 282 17.67 19.30 9.64
C ASN A 282 19.02 19.86 9.12
N PHE A 283 19.87 18.95 8.64
CA PHE A 283 21.16 19.33 8.03
C PHE A 283 20.99 20.15 6.75
N TYR A 284 19.98 19.82 5.94
CA TYR A 284 19.68 20.50 4.68
C TYR A 284 18.92 21.82 4.89
N ARG A 285 18.41 22.08 6.09
CA ARG A 285 17.64 23.30 6.44
C ARG A 285 16.47 23.56 5.49
N LYS A 286 15.82 22.49 5.02
CA LYS A 286 14.66 22.54 4.12
C LYS A 286 13.36 22.39 4.90
N THR A 287 12.28 22.96 4.36
CA THR A 287 10.94 22.75 4.90
C THR A 287 10.57 21.27 4.81
N PRO A 288 10.03 20.67 5.88
CA PRO A 288 9.55 19.30 5.84
C PRO A 288 8.52 19.07 4.71
N ASN A 289 8.66 17.95 4.03
CA ASN A 289 7.72 17.48 3.01
C ASN A 289 7.08 16.13 3.39
N THR A 290 7.47 15.58 4.53
CA THR A 290 7.07 14.22 4.91
C THR A 290 6.80 14.14 6.41
N LYS A 291 5.70 13.46 6.77
CA LYS A 291 5.51 12.89 8.09
C LYS A 291 6.02 11.47 8.10
N VAL A 292 7.17 11.24 8.72
CA VAL A 292 7.83 9.94 8.85
C VAL A 292 7.26 9.22 10.05
N LEU A 293 6.58 8.09 9.84
CA LEU A 293 6.01 7.30 10.92
C LEU A 293 7.05 6.34 11.50
N THR A 294 7.13 6.27 12.83
CA THR A 294 8.15 5.49 13.55
C THR A 294 7.59 4.58 14.63
N GLU A 295 6.36 4.83 15.05
CA GLU A 295 5.68 4.03 16.05
C GLU A 295 4.26 3.71 15.61
N VAL A 296 3.77 2.53 15.98
CA VAL A 296 2.43 2.05 15.68
C VAL A 296 1.82 1.36 16.89
N ASP A 297 0.54 1.61 17.13
CA ASP A 297 -0.29 0.85 18.05
C ASP A 297 -0.83 -0.39 17.32
N VAL A 298 -0.15 -1.51 17.52
CA VAL A 298 -0.45 -2.80 16.87
C VAL A 298 -1.84 -3.30 17.24
N TYR A 299 -2.25 -3.11 18.52
CA TYR A 299 -3.60 -3.50 18.95
C TYR A 299 -4.69 -2.71 18.22
N SER A 300 -4.57 -1.39 18.22
CA SER A 300 -5.54 -0.52 17.52
C SER A 300 -5.57 -0.79 16.01
N PHE A 301 -4.44 -1.15 15.40
CA PHE A 301 -4.42 -1.60 14.01
C PHE A 301 -5.23 -2.86 13.82
N PHE A 302 -4.92 -3.97 14.54
CA PHE A 302 -5.63 -5.23 14.35
C PHE A 302 -7.10 -5.14 14.77
N GLN A 303 -7.43 -4.36 15.79
CA GLN A 303 -8.82 -4.10 16.14
C GLN A 303 -9.57 -3.45 14.98
N THR A 304 -8.99 -2.42 14.36
CA THR A 304 -9.57 -1.76 13.18
C THR A 304 -9.66 -2.73 12.01
N PHE A 305 -8.58 -3.42 11.68
CA PHE A 305 -8.51 -4.35 10.56
C PHE A 305 -9.55 -5.47 10.70
N LEU A 306 -9.56 -6.18 11.83
CA LEU A 306 -10.45 -7.31 12.05
C LEU A 306 -11.92 -6.90 12.15
N SER A 307 -12.23 -5.81 12.86
CA SER A 307 -13.61 -5.33 12.96
C SER A 307 -14.21 -4.98 11.59
N ARG A 308 -13.39 -4.40 10.68
CA ARG A 308 -13.85 -4.05 9.33
C ARG A 308 -13.98 -5.26 8.42
N ILE A 309 -12.93 -6.08 8.30
CA ILE A 309 -12.94 -7.20 7.35
C ILE A 309 -13.95 -8.30 7.74
N LEU A 310 -14.22 -8.45 9.04
CA LEU A 310 -15.18 -9.45 9.58
C LEU A 310 -16.57 -8.86 9.82
N ASP A 311 -16.75 -7.55 9.64
CA ASP A 311 -18.02 -6.86 9.92
C ASP A 311 -18.49 -7.06 11.38
N LEU A 312 -17.55 -6.91 12.32
CA LEU A 312 -17.77 -7.13 13.74
C LEU A 312 -17.59 -5.84 14.54
N GLU A 313 -18.40 -5.70 15.61
CA GLU A 313 -18.14 -4.66 16.60
C GLU A 313 -16.83 -4.95 17.35
N PRO A 314 -16.02 -3.91 17.69
CA PRO A 314 -14.74 -4.09 18.36
C PRO A 314 -14.79 -4.89 19.67
N GLU A 315 -15.92 -4.83 20.38
CA GLU A 315 -16.15 -5.54 21.65
C GLU A 315 -16.21 -7.07 21.48
N LYS A 316 -16.44 -7.55 20.25
CA LYS A 316 -16.42 -8.99 19.93
C LYS A 316 -15.03 -9.55 19.71
N LEU A 317 -14.01 -8.70 19.73
CA LEU A 317 -12.59 -9.07 19.61
C LEU A 317 -11.94 -9.18 21.00
N ASP A 318 -12.63 -9.82 21.93
CA ASP A 318 -12.33 -9.86 23.36
C ASP A 318 -10.94 -10.43 23.72
N ILE A 319 -10.47 -11.43 22.96
CA ILE A 319 -9.17 -12.06 23.19
C ILE A 319 -8.04 -11.48 22.32
N LEU A 320 -8.32 -10.45 21.48
CA LEU A 320 -7.32 -9.92 20.55
C LEU A 320 -6.05 -9.46 21.25
N GLN A 321 -6.17 -8.83 22.43
CA GLN A 321 -5.01 -8.33 23.19
C GLN A 321 -4.04 -9.46 23.62
N ASP A 322 -4.55 -10.67 23.80
CA ASP A 322 -3.76 -11.84 24.22
C ASP A 322 -3.09 -12.54 23.01
N LEU A 323 -3.44 -12.16 21.79
CA LEU A 323 -2.98 -12.80 20.54
C LEU A 323 -1.90 -12.02 19.80
N ILE A 324 -1.63 -10.77 20.20
CA ILE A 324 -0.67 -9.85 19.54
C ILE A 324 0.51 -9.50 20.44
#